data_bc4d57c0a464944db00ddec46bdea30a
#
_entry.id   bc4d57c0a464944db00ddec46bdea30a
#
_cell.length_a   1.000
_cell.length_b   1.000
_cell.length_c   1.000
_cell.angle_alpha   90.00
_cell.angle_beta   90.00
_cell.angle_gamma   90.00
#
_symmetry.space_group_name_H-M   'P 1'
#
loop_
_entity.id
_entity.type
_entity.pdbx_description
1 polymer ?
#
loop_
_entity_poly.entity_id
_entity_poly.type
_entity_poly.pdbx_seq_one_letter_code
_entity_poly.pdbx_strand_id
1 'polypeptide(L)'
;MAEVNLLRSLPKAKRSITARASSKTDEHIRISRQYGQEYFDGSREYGYGGYSYDGRWVPVAADIVEHFGLKAGERVLDVGCAKGFLVKDLVDQGIQAFGVDVSEYALLNCLPDVVGRLHLGNATNLIFPDGSFGAVLAINSIHNLPREGCLMALKEIERLAPGRGFVQVDSYRTLQEKRVFEDWVLTAMFHGFPGEWLELFDEAGYRGDWNWTFID
;
A
#
# COMPACT_ATOMS: atom_id res chain seq x y z
N MET A 1 9.61 -14.92 7.00
CA MET A 1 8.60 -14.83 5.94
C MET A 1 7.35 -15.57 6.37
N ALA A 2 6.28 -14.84 6.66
CA ALA A 2 5.01 -15.40 7.15
C ALA A 2 3.81 -14.54 6.69
N GLU A 3 2.63 -15.14 6.63
CA GLU A 3 1.38 -14.40 6.48
C GLU A 3 0.99 -13.82 7.83
N VAL A 4 0.93 -12.48 7.92
CA VAL A 4 0.66 -11.74 9.16
C VAL A 4 -0.31 -10.60 8.90
N ASN A 5 -1.41 -10.55 9.66
CA ASN A 5 -2.38 -9.47 9.51
C ASN A 5 -2.03 -8.28 10.43
N LEU A 6 -1.22 -7.34 9.94
CA LEU A 6 -0.91 -6.09 10.64
C LEU A 6 -2.02 -5.03 10.54
N LEU A 7 -3.03 -5.26 9.67
CA LEU A 7 -4.15 -4.34 9.47
C LEU A 7 -5.45 -4.81 10.14
N ARG A 8 -5.36 -5.75 11.09
CA ARG A 8 -6.51 -6.31 11.82
C ARG A 8 -7.35 -5.25 12.54
N SER A 9 -6.73 -4.13 12.91
CA SER A 9 -7.35 -3.02 13.63
C SER A 9 -8.07 -2.03 12.72
N LEU A 10 -7.88 -2.10 11.39
CA LEU A 10 -8.57 -1.20 10.47
C LEU A 10 -10.07 -1.51 10.42
N PRO A 11 -10.91 -0.47 10.40
CA PRO A 11 -12.35 -0.65 10.17
C PRO A 11 -12.58 -1.34 8.83
N LYS A 12 -13.49 -2.32 8.81
CA LYS A 12 -13.91 -2.95 7.55
C LYS A 12 -14.57 -1.92 6.64
N ALA A 13 -14.04 -1.81 5.43
CA ALA A 13 -14.60 -0.89 4.44
C ALA A 13 -15.98 -1.39 3.98
N LYS A 14 -16.97 -0.50 3.99
CA LYS A 14 -18.27 -0.77 3.37
C LYS A 14 -18.11 -0.64 1.85
N ARG A 15 -18.26 -1.75 1.12
CA ARG A 15 -18.14 -1.79 -0.34
C ARG A 15 -19.50 -2.03 -0.97
N SER A 16 -19.86 -1.23 -1.95
CA SER A 16 -21.05 -1.45 -2.79
C SER A 16 -20.59 -2.03 -4.14
N ILE A 17 -20.25 -3.33 -4.14
CA ILE A 17 -19.64 -4.00 -5.30
C ILE A 17 -20.58 -3.98 -6.49
N THR A 18 -21.86 -4.38 -6.29
CA THR A 18 -22.85 -4.40 -7.36
C THR A 18 -23.08 -3.03 -7.98
N ALA A 19 -23.16 -1.97 -7.16
CA ALA A 19 -23.32 -0.62 -7.66
C ALA A 19 -22.11 -0.18 -8.50
N ARG A 20 -20.89 -0.50 -8.04
CA ARG A 20 -19.67 -0.19 -8.80
C ARG A 20 -19.58 -1.00 -10.09
N ALA A 21 -19.87 -2.30 -10.06
CA ALA A 21 -19.86 -3.16 -11.24
C ALA A 21 -20.78 -2.63 -12.36
N SER A 22 -21.95 -2.11 -11.98
CA SER A 22 -22.92 -1.57 -12.96
C SER A 22 -22.55 -0.20 -13.54
N SER A 23 -21.73 0.59 -12.85
CA SER A 23 -21.33 1.95 -13.25
C SER A 23 -19.90 2.07 -13.76
N LYS A 24 -19.03 1.08 -13.50
CA LYS A 24 -17.62 1.14 -13.84
C LYS A 24 -17.41 1.21 -15.35
N THR A 25 -16.56 2.14 -15.78
CA THR A 25 -16.17 2.36 -17.17
C THR A 25 -14.66 2.44 -17.30
N ASP A 26 -14.14 2.31 -18.53
CA ASP A 26 -12.71 2.53 -18.81
C ASP A 26 -12.26 3.94 -18.42
N GLU A 27 -13.14 4.93 -18.52
CA GLU A 27 -12.86 6.30 -18.09
C GLU A 27 -12.66 6.38 -16.56
N HIS A 28 -13.46 5.67 -15.75
CA HIS A 28 -13.26 5.59 -14.31
C HIS A 28 -11.89 4.98 -13.98
N ILE A 29 -11.50 3.91 -14.68
CA ILE A 29 -10.18 3.28 -14.51
C ILE A 29 -9.06 4.24 -14.91
N ARG A 30 -9.19 4.93 -16.04
CA ARG A 30 -8.20 5.88 -16.54
C ARG A 30 -7.97 7.04 -15.57
N ILE A 31 -9.04 7.63 -15.03
CA ILE A 31 -8.97 8.72 -14.04
C ILE A 31 -8.36 8.22 -12.74
N SER A 32 -8.82 7.06 -12.23
CA SER A 32 -8.31 6.49 -10.98
C SER A 32 -6.81 6.25 -11.02
N ARG A 33 -6.28 5.74 -12.14
CA ARG A 33 -4.86 5.43 -12.32
C ARG A 33 -3.97 6.66 -12.51
N GLN A 34 -4.54 7.86 -12.57
CA GLN A 34 -3.76 9.11 -12.52
C GLN A 34 -3.33 9.47 -11.11
N TYR A 35 -3.95 8.87 -10.08
CA TYR A 35 -3.71 9.16 -8.67
C TYR A 35 -3.75 10.66 -8.34
N GLY A 36 -4.58 11.42 -9.07
CA GLY A 36 -4.79 12.85 -8.89
C GLY A 36 -5.88 13.18 -7.86
N GLN A 37 -6.35 14.42 -7.89
CA GLN A 37 -7.42 14.92 -7.03
C GLN A 37 -8.68 14.05 -7.09
N GLU A 38 -9.10 13.65 -8.29
CA GLU A 38 -10.31 12.85 -8.48
C GLU A 38 -10.24 11.50 -7.77
N TYR A 39 -9.05 10.87 -7.74
CA TYR A 39 -8.84 9.60 -7.04
C TYR A 39 -8.93 9.75 -5.52
N PHE A 40 -8.32 10.78 -4.95
CA PHE A 40 -8.27 10.96 -3.49
C PHE A 40 -9.53 11.65 -2.94
N ASP A 41 -9.87 12.79 -3.50
CA ASP A 41 -10.86 13.71 -2.91
C ASP A 41 -12.06 13.98 -3.83
N GLY A 42 -12.10 13.38 -5.03
CA GLY A 42 -13.22 13.45 -5.96
C GLY A 42 -14.35 12.47 -5.63
N SER A 43 -15.15 12.13 -6.64
CA SER A 43 -16.25 11.18 -6.48
C SER A 43 -15.75 9.77 -6.09
N ARG A 44 -16.58 9.07 -5.29
CA ARG A 44 -16.32 7.66 -4.92
C ARG A 44 -16.20 6.73 -6.14
N GLU A 45 -16.68 7.14 -7.29
CA GLU A 45 -16.55 6.40 -8.55
C GLU A 45 -15.11 6.29 -9.02
N TYR A 46 -14.28 7.29 -8.72
CA TYR A 46 -12.88 7.35 -9.13
C TYR A 46 -11.88 6.80 -8.08
N GLY A 47 -12.31 6.67 -6.82
CA GLY A 47 -11.37 6.24 -5.79
C GLY A 47 -11.92 6.27 -4.37
N TYR A 48 -11.28 7.05 -3.50
CA TYR A 48 -11.60 7.10 -2.08
C TYR A 48 -12.90 7.84 -1.76
N GLY A 49 -13.31 8.84 -2.56
CA GLY A 49 -14.47 9.67 -2.26
C GLY A 49 -14.24 10.60 -1.06
N GLY A 50 -13.04 11.12 -0.96
CA GLY A 50 -12.50 11.88 0.17
C GLY A 50 -11.52 11.06 0.99
N TYR A 51 -10.26 11.48 0.99
CA TYR A 51 -9.16 10.82 1.72
C TYR A 51 -8.64 11.75 2.79
N SER A 52 -9.23 11.66 3.99
CA SER A 52 -8.90 12.51 5.14
C SER A 52 -8.44 11.67 6.32
N TYR A 53 -7.59 12.26 7.16
CA TYR A 53 -7.09 11.63 8.37
C TYR A 53 -8.21 11.52 9.42
N ASP A 54 -8.36 10.33 10.00
CA ASP A 54 -9.35 10.03 11.03
C ASP A 54 -8.79 9.18 12.19
N GLY A 55 -7.47 9.00 12.24
CA GLY A 55 -6.78 8.25 13.31
C GLY A 55 -6.85 6.72 13.17
N ARG A 56 -7.44 6.19 12.09
CA ARG A 56 -7.57 4.73 11.91
C ARG A 56 -6.22 3.99 11.82
N TRP A 57 -5.15 4.67 11.48
CA TRP A 57 -3.82 4.09 11.35
C TRP A 57 -3.06 4.01 12.68
N VAL A 58 -3.50 4.72 13.73
CA VAL A 58 -2.83 4.69 15.05
C VAL A 58 -2.62 3.27 15.59
N PRO A 59 -3.65 2.39 15.67
CA PRO A 59 -3.44 1.03 16.14
C PRO A 59 -2.61 0.17 15.17
N VAL A 60 -2.67 0.44 13.86
CA VAL A 60 -1.85 -0.25 12.86
C VAL A 60 -0.37 0.11 13.02
N ALA A 61 -0.06 1.37 13.25
CA ALA A 61 1.30 1.82 13.53
C ALA A 61 1.87 1.12 14.79
N ALA A 62 1.05 0.96 15.83
CA ALA A 62 1.45 0.20 17.03
C ALA A 62 1.72 -1.27 16.73
N ASP A 63 0.82 -1.94 15.97
CA ASP A 63 1.01 -3.33 15.55
C ASP A 63 2.30 -3.50 14.72
N ILE A 64 2.63 -2.54 13.84
CA ILE A 64 3.87 -2.54 13.04
C ILE A 64 5.11 -2.38 13.93
N VAL A 65 5.09 -1.42 14.86
CA VAL A 65 6.22 -1.18 15.79
C VAL A 65 6.48 -2.41 16.64
N GLU A 66 5.43 -3.03 17.16
CA GLU A 66 5.53 -4.27 17.95
C GLU A 66 6.07 -5.44 17.12
N HIS A 67 5.48 -5.68 15.93
CA HIS A 67 5.83 -6.79 15.05
C HIS A 67 7.31 -6.78 14.65
N PHE A 68 7.81 -5.63 14.23
CA PHE A 68 9.21 -5.50 13.85
C PHE A 68 10.15 -5.22 15.03
N GLY A 69 9.63 -5.05 16.26
CA GLY A 69 10.40 -4.71 17.44
C GLY A 69 11.16 -3.39 17.30
N LEU A 70 10.55 -2.41 16.60
CA LEU A 70 11.18 -1.13 16.28
C LEU A 70 11.44 -0.30 17.55
N LYS A 71 12.57 0.38 17.56
CA LYS A 71 12.96 1.30 18.63
C LYS A 71 12.80 2.75 18.19
N ALA A 72 12.63 3.64 19.16
CA ALA A 72 12.60 5.07 18.88
C ALA A 72 13.85 5.50 18.09
N GLY A 73 13.63 6.28 17.03
CA GLY A 73 14.68 6.73 16.11
C GLY A 73 15.03 5.76 14.98
N GLU A 74 14.52 4.53 14.97
CA GLU A 74 14.68 3.62 13.82
C GLU A 74 13.88 4.12 12.60
N ARG A 75 14.42 3.85 11.41
CA ARG A 75 13.84 4.35 10.16
C ARG A 75 12.87 3.34 9.57
N VAL A 76 11.71 3.82 9.15
CA VAL A 76 10.68 3.04 8.43
C VAL A 76 10.31 3.77 7.14
N LEU A 77 10.10 3.02 6.06
CA LEU A 77 9.61 3.54 4.78
C LEU A 77 8.23 2.97 4.48
N ASP A 78 7.28 3.84 4.12
CA ASP A 78 5.96 3.48 3.59
C ASP A 78 5.93 3.74 2.07
N VAL A 79 5.83 2.68 1.28
CA VAL A 79 5.85 2.71 -0.20
C VAL A 79 4.43 2.71 -0.73
N GLY A 80 4.02 3.83 -1.35
CA GLY A 80 2.64 4.13 -1.68
C GLY A 80 1.92 4.80 -0.51
N CYS A 81 2.59 5.76 0.12
CA CYS A 81 2.18 6.39 1.38
C CYS A 81 0.98 7.35 1.25
N ALA A 82 0.54 7.66 0.04
CA ALA A 82 -0.53 8.64 -0.21
C ALA A 82 -0.27 9.99 0.52
N LYS A 83 -1.23 10.47 1.31
CA LYS A 83 -1.11 11.71 2.11
C LYS A 83 -0.31 11.53 3.42
N GLY A 84 0.34 10.38 3.63
CA GLY A 84 1.26 10.13 4.75
C GLY A 84 0.60 9.87 6.10
N PHE A 85 -0.64 9.36 6.14
CA PHE A 85 -1.36 9.13 7.41
C PHE A 85 -0.68 8.09 8.30
N LEU A 86 -0.23 6.95 7.73
CA LEU A 86 0.55 5.96 8.46
C LEU A 86 1.93 6.51 8.87
N VAL A 87 2.58 7.28 7.98
CA VAL A 87 3.87 7.93 8.30
C VAL A 87 3.74 8.82 9.54
N LYS A 88 2.66 9.64 9.61
CA LYS A 88 2.37 10.46 10.78
C LYS A 88 2.24 9.61 12.05
N ASP A 89 1.42 8.57 12.02
CA ASP A 89 1.15 7.77 13.21
C ASP A 89 2.37 6.95 13.69
N LEU A 90 3.28 6.59 12.77
CA LEU A 90 4.59 6.03 13.13
C LEU A 90 5.51 7.09 13.76
N VAL A 91 5.50 8.33 13.24
CA VAL A 91 6.27 9.44 13.82
C VAL A 91 5.81 9.76 15.24
N ASP A 92 4.51 9.73 15.51
CA ASP A 92 3.94 9.94 16.85
C ASP A 92 4.41 8.88 17.84
N GLN A 93 4.81 7.69 17.38
CA GLN A 93 5.40 6.62 18.20
C GLN A 93 6.93 6.71 18.31
N GLY A 94 7.53 7.80 17.84
CA GLY A 94 8.98 8.03 17.94
C GLY A 94 9.81 7.39 16.82
N ILE A 95 9.16 6.84 15.77
CA ILE A 95 9.83 6.25 14.63
C ILE A 95 10.24 7.33 13.63
N GLN A 96 11.41 7.21 13.01
CA GLN A 96 11.78 8.05 11.87
C GLN A 96 11.14 7.53 10.60
N ALA A 97 9.84 7.75 10.45
CA ALA A 97 9.09 7.29 9.29
C ALA A 97 9.19 8.27 8.12
N PHE A 98 9.27 7.69 6.92
CA PHE A 98 9.30 8.36 5.63
C PHE A 98 8.28 7.70 4.69
N GLY A 99 7.87 8.42 3.66
CA GLY A 99 6.96 7.90 2.64
C GLY A 99 7.45 8.17 1.23
N VAL A 100 7.10 7.29 0.31
CA VAL A 100 7.25 7.50 -1.14
C VAL A 100 5.91 7.25 -1.81
N ASP A 101 5.50 8.15 -2.70
CA ASP A 101 4.30 7.98 -3.53
C ASP A 101 4.53 8.57 -4.93
N VAL A 102 3.81 8.04 -5.93
CA VAL A 102 3.83 8.56 -7.31
C VAL A 102 2.89 9.76 -7.48
N SER A 103 1.99 9.99 -6.52
CA SER A 103 0.98 11.03 -6.55
C SER A 103 1.52 12.36 -6.05
N GLU A 104 1.85 13.25 -6.95
CA GLU A 104 2.17 14.64 -6.58
C GLU A 104 1.02 15.30 -5.82
N TYR A 105 -0.24 15.04 -6.23
CA TYR A 105 -1.42 15.57 -5.54
C TYR A 105 -1.47 15.13 -4.07
N ALA A 106 -1.27 13.84 -3.79
CA ALA A 106 -1.30 13.33 -2.41
C ALA A 106 -0.21 13.97 -1.55
N LEU A 107 0.99 14.10 -2.09
CA LEU A 107 2.13 14.70 -1.38
C LEU A 107 1.93 16.20 -1.11
N LEU A 108 1.37 16.95 -2.06
CA LEU A 108 1.04 18.37 -1.89
C LEU A 108 -0.13 18.60 -0.90
N ASN A 109 -0.96 17.58 -0.70
CA ASN A 109 -2.11 17.61 0.22
C ASN A 109 -1.90 16.69 1.44
N CYS A 110 -0.65 16.48 1.84
CA CYS A 110 -0.30 15.70 3.03
C CYS A 110 -0.61 16.48 4.32
N LEU A 111 -0.56 15.78 5.45
CA LEU A 111 -0.68 16.42 6.76
C LEU A 111 0.56 17.31 7.03
N PRO A 112 0.40 18.45 7.74
CA PRO A 112 1.52 19.33 8.10
C PRO A 112 2.64 18.59 8.86
N ASP A 113 2.28 17.61 9.70
CA ASP A 113 3.20 16.84 10.56
C ASP A 113 4.20 15.99 9.77
N VAL A 114 3.91 15.70 8.49
CA VAL A 114 4.77 14.86 7.63
C VAL A 114 5.42 15.62 6.49
N VAL A 115 5.28 16.95 6.44
CA VAL A 115 5.97 17.78 5.45
C VAL A 115 7.49 17.57 5.57
N GLY A 116 8.15 17.31 4.42
CA GLY A 116 9.58 17.01 4.36
C GLY A 116 9.95 15.54 4.64
N ARG A 117 8.96 14.69 4.95
CA ARG A 117 9.15 13.23 5.13
C ARG A 117 8.66 12.41 3.95
N LEU A 118 7.84 13.00 3.08
CA LEU A 118 7.27 12.34 1.91
C LEU A 118 8.04 12.73 0.65
N HIS A 119 8.29 11.77 -0.21
CA HIS A 119 9.08 11.92 -1.42
C HIS A 119 8.28 11.46 -2.65
N LEU A 120 8.32 12.25 -3.72
CA LEU A 120 7.81 11.83 -5.01
C LEU A 120 8.74 10.76 -5.58
N GLY A 121 8.21 9.60 -5.93
CA GLY A 121 9.02 8.50 -6.45
C GLY A 121 8.21 7.27 -6.85
N ASN A 122 8.89 6.32 -7.47
CA ASN A 122 8.31 5.08 -7.94
C ASN A 122 8.86 3.90 -7.11
N ALA A 123 7.99 2.98 -6.71
CA ALA A 123 8.34 1.79 -5.95
C ALA A 123 9.35 0.87 -6.66
N THR A 124 9.47 0.98 -7.99
CA THR A 124 10.40 0.16 -8.80
C THR A 124 11.85 0.68 -8.79
N ASN A 125 12.09 1.87 -8.23
CA ASN A 125 13.42 2.48 -8.14
C ASN A 125 13.44 3.47 -6.97
N LEU A 126 13.78 2.98 -5.78
CA LEU A 126 13.80 3.76 -4.55
C LEU A 126 15.19 4.36 -4.32
N ILE A 127 15.25 5.68 -4.12
CA ILE A 127 16.50 6.47 -4.08
C ILE A 127 17.33 6.34 -2.80
N PHE A 128 16.99 5.40 -1.94
CA PHE A 128 17.66 5.19 -0.66
C PHE A 128 18.76 4.12 -0.74
N PRO A 129 19.82 4.22 0.09
CA PRO A 129 20.87 3.20 0.15
C PRO A 129 20.38 1.84 0.65
N ASP A 130 21.08 0.78 0.29
CA ASP A 130 20.82 -0.58 0.75
C ASP A 130 20.82 -0.66 2.28
N GLY A 131 19.90 -1.44 2.86
CA GLY A 131 19.82 -1.68 4.29
C GLY A 131 19.57 -0.43 5.14
N SER A 132 19.01 0.63 4.53
CA SER A 132 18.87 1.93 5.21
C SER A 132 17.63 2.06 6.09
N PHE A 133 16.78 1.03 6.14
CA PHE A 133 15.56 1.02 6.96
C PHE A 133 15.48 -0.19 7.88
N GLY A 134 14.90 0.01 9.06
CA GLY A 134 14.56 -1.04 10.01
C GLY A 134 13.33 -1.83 9.58
N ALA A 135 12.45 -1.26 8.77
CA ALA A 135 11.36 -1.94 8.06
C ALA A 135 10.93 -1.15 6.84
N VAL A 136 10.38 -1.83 5.81
CA VAL A 136 9.74 -1.22 4.64
C VAL A 136 8.35 -1.81 4.46
N LEU A 137 7.38 -0.94 4.32
CA LEU A 137 5.96 -1.28 4.20
C LEU A 137 5.48 -0.97 2.79
N ALA A 138 4.62 -1.81 2.23
CA ALA A 138 3.90 -1.56 0.98
C ALA A 138 2.46 -2.07 1.12
N ILE A 139 1.58 -1.19 1.58
CA ILE A 139 0.21 -1.55 1.94
C ILE A 139 -0.75 -1.15 0.83
N ASN A 140 -1.31 -2.14 0.13
CA ASN A 140 -2.25 -1.94 -0.99
C ASN A 140 -1.72 -0.96 -2.07
N SER A 141 -0.43 -1.05 -2.39
CA SER A 141 0.24 -0.13 -3.31
C SER A 141 0.87 -0.84 -4.51
N ILE A 142 1.75 -1.82 -4.30
CA ILE A 142 2.55 -2.41 -5.37
C ILE A 142 1.73 -3.20 -6.41
N HIS A 143 0.57 -3.74 -6.05
CA HIS A 143 -0.32 -4.42 -7.00
C HIS A 143 -0.90 -3.47 -8.07
N ASN A 144 -0.77 -2.16 -7.88
CA ASN A 144 -1.11 -1.16 -8.89
C ASN A 144 -0.07 -1.05 -10.04
N LEU A 145 1.03 -1.79 -9.94
CA LEU A 145 2.03 -1.93 -10.98
C LEU A 145 1.75 -3.19 -11.84
N PRO A 146 2.23 -3.23 -13.09
CA PRO A 146 2.27 -4.49 -13.84
C PRO A 146 3.19 -5.50 -13.14
N ARG A 147 3.12 -6.78 -13.51
CA ARG A 147 3.85 -7.87 -12.85
C ARG A 147 5.34 -7.57 -12.68
N GLU A 148 5.99 -7.12 -13.75
CA GLU A 148 7.42 -6.75 -13.74
C GLU A 148 7.71 -5.61 -12.77
N GLY A 149 6.78 -4.64 -12.67
CA GLY A 149 6.87 -3.55 -11.70
C GLY A 149 6.73 -4.05 -10.26
N CYS A 150 5.81 -5.00 -10.00
CA CYS A 150 5.69 -5.66 -8.70
C CYS A 150 6.98 -6.39 -8.33
N LEU A 151 7.57 -7.13 -9.28
CA LEU A 151 8.84 -7.82 -9.10
C LEU A 151 9.97 -6.86 -8.71
N MET A 152 10.08 -5.73 -9.42
CA MET A 152 11.09 -4.70 -9.13
C MET A 152 10.84 -4.06 -7.77
N ALA A 153 9.60 -3.72 -7.43
CA ALA A 153 9.24 -3.14 -6.14
C ALA A 153 9.58 -4.08 -4.97
N LEU A 154 9.31 -5.37 -5.10
CA LEU A 154 9.68 -6.37 -4.09
C LEU A 154 11.20 -6.46 -3.89
N LYS A 155 11.98 -6.41 -4.98
CA LYS A 155 13.45 -6.36 -4.91
C LYS A 155 13.95 -5.10 -4.22
N GLU A 156 13.34 -3.95 -4.47
CA GLU A 156 13.67 -2.70 -3.80
C GLU A 156 13.33 -2.74 -2.30
N ILE A 157 12.17 -3.29 -1.92
CA ILE A 157 11.78 -3.49 -0.52
C ILE A 157 12.81 -4.38 0.19
N GLU A 158 13.17 -5.52 -0.42
CA GLU A 158 14.17 -6.45 0.14
C GLU A 158 15.56 -5.81 0.21
N ARG A 159 15.97 -5.03 -0.78
CA ARG A 159 17.24 -4.30 -0.78
C ARG A 159 17.34 -3.29 0.36
N LEU A 160 16.27 -2.56 0.63
CA LEU A 160 16.24 -1.49 1.63
C LEU A 160 16.12 -2.00 3.07
N ALA A 161 15.43 -3.13 3.30
CA ALA A 161 15.26 -3.74 4.62
C ALA A 161 15.25 -5.28 4.49
N PRO A 162 16.41 -5.93 4.34
CA PRO A 162 16.50 -7.36 4.09
C PRO A 162 15.75 -8.21 5.12
N GLY A 163 14.72 -8.96 4.66
CA GLY A 163 13.87 -9.79 5.49
C GLY A 163 12.94 -9.02 6.45
N ARG A 164 12.87 -7.71 6.35
CA ARG A 164 12.04 -6.83 7.21
C ARG A 164 11.05 -5.99 6.39
N GLY A 165 10.62 -6.52 5.25
CA GLY A 165 9.53 -5.99 4.46
C GLY A 165 8.17 -6.47 4.98
N PHE A 166 7.12 -5.66 4.77
CA PHE A 166 5.73 -6.10 4.86
C PHE A 166 4.97 -5.63 3.63
N VAL A 167 4.33 -6.55 2.93
CA VAL A 167 3.48 -6.21 1.78
C VAL A 167 2.05 -6.69 2.01
N GLN A 168 1.09 -5.81 1.74
CA GLN A 168 -0.31 -6.21 1.62
C GLN A 168 -0.79 -5.96 0.21
N VAL A 169 -1.31 -7.01 -0.41
CA VAL A 169 -1.76 -6.98 -1.81
C VAL A 169 -3.15 -7.58 -1.96
N ASP A 170 -3.85 -7.16 -2.98
CA ASP A 170 -5.14 -7.74 -3.35
C ASP A 170 -4.96 -9.16 -3.87
N SER A 171 -5.84 -10.05 -3.42
CA SER A 171 -5.87 -11.45 -3.85
C SER A 171 -7.31 -11.99 -3.81
N TYR A 172 -7.52 -13.20 -4.29
CA TYR A 172 -8.78 -13.93 -4.27
C TYR A 172 -8.50 -15.43 -4.19
N ARG A 173 -9.41 -16.17 -3.52
CA ARG A 173 -9.24 -17.62 -3.24
C ARG A 173 -9.96 -18.51 -4.26
N THR A 174 -10.97 -17.95 -4.93
CA THR A 174 -11.83 -18.68 -5.88
C THR A 174 -12.06 -17.87 -7.15
N LEU A 175 -12.49 -18.53 -8.23
CA LEU A 175 -12.90 -17.86 -9.46
C LEU A 175 -14.12 -16.93 -9.25
N GLN A 176 -14.97 -17.21 -8.27
CA GLN A 176 -16.07 -16.34 -7.93
C GLN A 176 -15.56 -15.05 -7.27
N GLU A 177 -14.66 -15.16 -6.28
CA GLU A 177 -14.02 -14.00 -5.65
C GLU A 177 -13.22 -13.18 -6.68
N LYS A 178 -12.55 -13.84 -7.64
CA LYS A 178 -11.88 -13.15 -8.74
C LYS A 178 -12.83 -12.25 -9.52
N ARG A 179 -14.02 -12.73 -9.88
CA ARG A 179 -15.02 -11.93 -10.59
C ARG A 179 -15.48 -10.73 -9.76
N VAL A 180 -15.77 -10.95 -8.47
CA VAL A 180 -16.13 -9.89 -7.53
C VAL A 180 -15.02 -8.83 -7.43
N PHE A 181 -13.77 -9.26 -7.37
CA PHE A 181 -12.61 -8.39 -7.37
C PHE A 181 -12.49 -7.57 -8.67
N GLU A 182 -12.58 -8.23 -9.84
CA GLU A 182 -12.52 -7.59 -11.15
C GLU A 182 -13.66 -6.58 -11.35
N ASP A 183 -14.83 -6.82 -10.79
CA ASP A 183 -15.95 -5.88 -10.78
C ASP A 183 -15.66 -4.64 -9.92
N TRP A 184 -14.93 -4.81 -8.83
CA TRP A 184 -14.64 -3.75 -7.87
C TRP A 184 -13.42 -2.90 -8.23
N VAL A 185 -12.32 -3.52 -8.68
CA VAL A 185 -11.01 -2.90 -8.77
C VAL A 185 -10.95 -1.80 -9.83
N LEU A 186 -10.22 -0.71 -9.53
CA LEU A 186 -9.95 0.38 -10.48
C LEU A 186 -8.45 0.49 -10.82
N THR A 187 -7.58 0.27 -9.86
CA THR A 187 -6.17 0.64 -9.97
C THR A 187 -5.24 -0.55 -10.14
N ALA A 188 -5.54 -1.71 -9.55
CA ALA A 188 -4.66 -2.88 -9.64
C ALA A 188 -4.42 -3.27 -11.10
N MET A 189 -3.14 -3.48 -11.42
CA MET A 189 -2.67 -3.93 -12.75
C MET A 189 -2.17 -5.37 -12.69
N PHE A 190 -1.58 -5.79 -11.57
CA PHE A 190 -1.28 -7.18 -11.28
C PHE A 190 -2.09 -7.64 -10.08
N HIS A 191 -2.78 -8.74 -10.22
CA HIS A 191 -3.54 -9.40 -9.17
C HIS A 191 -3.55 -10.90 -9.47
N GLY A 192 -3.58 -11.73 -8.43
CA GLY A 192 -3.49 -13.18 -8.59
C GLY A 192 -4.03 -13.91 -7.38
N PHE A 193 -4.09 -15.24 -7.49
CA PHE A 193 -4.28 -16.12 -6.36
C PHE A 193 -3.06 -16.04 -5.42
N PRO A 194 -3.21 -16.40 -4.13
CA PRO A 194 -2.07 -16.40 -3.20
C PRO A 194 -0.84 -17.14 -3.73
N GLY A 195 -1.01 -18.27 -4.44
CA GLY A 195 0.10 -19.01 -5.05
C GLY A 195 0.89 -18.20 -6.07
N GLU A 196 0.22 -17.44 -6.93
CA GLU A 196 0.87 -16.59 -7.95
C GLU A 196 1.69 -15.45 -7.31
N TRP A 197 1.22 -14.91 -6.19
CA TRP A 197 1.98 -13.94 -5.41
C TRP A 197 3.19 -14.56 -4.71
N LEU A 198 3.03 -15.77 -4.13
CA LEU A 198 4.15 -16.48 -3.49
C LEU A 198 5.25 -16.84 -4.49
N GLU A 199 4.89 -17.24 -5.71
CA GLU A 199 5.84 -17.45 -6.81
C GLU A 199 6.59 -16.15 -7.15
N LEU A 200 5.88 -15.00 -7.18
CA LEU A 200 6.49 -13.70 -7.43
C LEU A 200 7.42 -13.26 -6.28
N PHE A 201 7.06 -13.55 -5.03
CA PHE A 201 7.92 -13.29 -3.87
C PHE A 201 9.22 -14.10 -3.95
N ASP A 202 9.13 -15.38 -4.34
CA ASP A 202 10.30 -16.24 -4.53
C ASP A 202 11.19 -15.73 -5.67
N GLU A 203 10.61 -15.40 -6.83
CA GLU A 203 11.31 -14.82 -7.99
C GLU A 203 12.02 -13.49 -7.63
N ALA A 204 11.43 -12.69 -6.76
CA ALA A 204 12.02 -11.45 -6.28
C ALA A 204 13.14 -11.67 -5.24
N GLY A 205 13.24 -12.85 -4.65
CA GLY A 205 14.06 -13.11 -3.47
C GLY A 205 13.54 -12.37 -2.23
N TYR A 206 12.24 -12.01 -2.19
CA TYR A 206 11.61 -11.31 -1.08
C TYR A 206 11.47 -12.24 0.13
N ARG A 207 11.94 -11.81 1.29
CA ARG A 207 11.94 -12.59 2.54
C ARG A 207 11.15 -11.93 3.68
N GLY A 208 10.48 -10.83 3.38
CA GLY A 208 9.59 -10.15 4.32
C GLY A 208 8.28 -10.88 4.54
N ASP A 209 7.41 -10.30 5.35
CA ASP A 209 6.08 -10.82 5.64
C ASP A 209 5.04 -10.23 4.71
N TRP A 210 3.86 -10.86 4.64
CA TRP A 210 2.77 -10.42 3.76
C TRP A 210 1.39 -10.64 4.37
N ASN A 211 0.39 -10.03 3.76
CA ASN A 211 -1.02 -10.32 3.97
C ASN A 211 -1.83 -10.09 2.71
N TRP A 212 -3.03 -10.62 2.67
CA TRP A 212 -3.95 -10.52 1.55
C TRP A 212 -5.10 -9.57 1.86
N THR A 213 -5.48 -8.76 0.88
CA THR A 213 -6.76 -8.07 0.87
C THR A 213 -7.73 -8.88 0.01
N PHE A 214 -8.76 -9.43 0.62
CA PHE A 214 -9.87 -10.05 -0.08
C PHE A 214 -11.05 -9.08 -0.16
N ILE A 215 -11.73 -9.06 -1.30
CA ILE A 215 -12.95 -8.28 -1.52
C ILE A 215 -14.13 -9.20 -1.25
N ASP A 216 -14.81 -8.97 -0.13
CA ASP A 216 -15.99 -9.74 0.33
C ASP A 216 -17.28 -8.98 0.01
#